data_b4e59ed771a21142b546a86ecaf4fb51
#
_entry.id   b4e59ed771a21142b546a86ecaf4fb51
#
_cell.length_a   1.000
_cell.length_b   1.000
_cell.length_c   1.000
_cell.angle_alpha   90.00
_cell.angle_beta   90.00
_cell.angle_gamma   90.00
#
_symmetry.space_group_name_H-M   'P 1'
#
loop_
_entity.id
_entity.type
_entity.pdbx_description
1 polymer ?
#
loop_
_entity_poly.entity_id
_entity_poly.type
_entity_poly.pdbx_seq_one_letter_code
_entity_poly.pdbx_strand_id
1 'polypeptide(L)'
;DIKSLVTRLKSDPVFRRSLGYDYFENTPSEATLNRFIKTLAESDILEKTFRRMVSKTRQLGLIDGTNVAIDASKLTAYEHAVPKSKIPSDDSCFPNWGGKLDTNGNFIKWFGWKMRALVDTYSGLPISYIITPANIADMDVAEELLQKMMDDYENGLTPKYYMMDAGYDKPDLYSSIYHKFHGQAIIPLNWRNTKIHRKELT
;
A
#
# COMPACT_ATOMS: atom_id res chain seq x y z
N ASP A 1 -17.14 -11.39 1.32
CA ASP A 1 -17.90 -10.41 2.12
C ASP A 1 -18.25 -10.96 3.50
N ILE A 2 -18.72 -10.14 4.42
CA ILE A 2 -19.04 -10.50 5.81
C ILE A 2 -20.18 -11.52 5.85
N LYS A 3 -21.18 -11.38 5.01
CA LYS A 3 -22.33 -12.29 4.93
C LYS A 3 -21.88 -13.70 4.54
N SER A 4 -21.02 -13.81 3.53
CA SER A 4 -20.43 -15.10 3.12
C SER A 4 -19.59 -15.72 4.23
N LEU A 5 -18.81 -14.92 4.95
CA LEU A 5 -18.03 -15.38 6.10
C LEU A 5 -18.93 -15.94 7.20
N VAL A 6 -19.99 -15.22 7.59
CA VAL A 6 -20.96 -15.67 8.60
C VAL A 6 -21.67 -16.95 8.15
N THR A 7 -22.06 -17.02 6.88
CA THR A 7 -22.67 -18.22 6.32
C THR A 7 -21.72 -19.41 6.42
N ARG A 8 -20.47 -19.24 6.03
CA ARG A 8 -19.46 -20.29 6.10
C ARG A 8 -19.15 -20.73 7.53
N LEU A 9 -19.07 -19.78 8.47
CA LEU A 9 -18.93 -20.11 9.89
C LEU A 9 -20.05 -20.97 10.45
N LYS A 10 -21.26 -20.84 9.92
CA LYS A 10 -22.41 -21.63 10.33
C LYS A 10 -22.50 -23.00 9.65
N SER A 11 -22.06 -23.10 8.39
CA SER A 11 -22.25 -24.27 7.54
C SER A 11 -21.03 -25.19 7.43
N ASP A 12 -19.83 -24.70 7.70
CA ASP A 12 -18.57 -25.43 7.53
C ASP A 12 -17.89 -25.68 8.89
N PRO A 13 -18.07 -26.88 9.48
CA PRO A 13 -17.49 -27.22 10.79
C PRO A 13 -15.97 -27.22 10.79
N VAL A 14 -15.34 -27.59 9.66
CA VAL A 14 -13.87 -27.63 9.54
C VAL A 14 -13.31 -26.22 9.55
N PHE A 15 -13.90 -25.33 8.74
CA PHE A 15 -13.53 -23.92 8.71
C PHE A 15 -13.73 -23.26 10.07
N ARG A 16 -14.86 -23.52 10.71
CA ARG A 16 -15.18 -23.04 12.05
C ARG A 16 -14.10 -23.43 13.07
N ARG A 17 -13.70 -24.71 13.08
CA ARG A 17 -12.65 -25.20 13.99
C ARG A 17 -11.27 -24.63 13.68
N SER A 18 -10.93 -24.42 12.43
CA SER A 18 -9.67 -23.81 12.05
C SER A 18 -9.52 -22.36 12.54
N LEU A 19 -10.63 -21.69 12.83
CA LEU A 19 -10.69 -20.36 13.42
C LEU A 19 -10.78 -20.35 14.96
N GLY A 20 -10.70 -21.54 15.59
CA GLY A 20 -10.70 -21.67 17.04
C GLY A 20 -12.08 -21.80 17.69
N TYR A 21 -13.17 -21.85 16.92
CA TYR A 21 -14.50 -22.08 17.46
C TYR A 21 -14.79 -23.57 17.68
N ASP A 22 -15.45 -23.91 18.77
CA ASP A 22 -15.92 -25.27 19.01
C ASP A 22 -17.24 -25.54 18.23
N TYR A 23 -17.61 -26.82 18.10
CA TYR A 23 -18.78 -27.25 17.31
C TYR A 23 -20.09 -26.63 17.80
N PHE A 24 -20.24 -26.45 19.10
CA PHE A 24 -21.46 -25.90 19.73
C PHE A 24 -21.34 -24.45 20.20
N GLU A 25 -20.17 -23.83 19.99
CA GLU A 25 -19.95 -22.44 20.36
C GLU A 25 -20.73 -21.48 19.44
N ASN A 26 -21.24 -20.39 19.98
CA ASN A 26 -21.90 -19.38 19.18
C ASN A 26 -20.91 -18.61 18.31
N THR A 27 -21.16 -18.59 17.02
CA THR A 27 -20.38 -17.79 16.07
C THR A 27 -20.92 -16.36 16.00
N PRO A 28 -20.06 -15.38 15.69
CA PRO A 28 -20.49 -13.99 15.61
C PRO A 28 -21.53 -13.78 14.51
N SER A 29 -22.48 -12.91 14.78
CA SER A 29 -23.43 -12.45 13.77
C SER A 29 -22.78 -11.44 12.80
N GLU A 30 -23.43 -11.20 11.68
CA GLU A 30 -23.01 -10.16 10.72
C GLU A 30 -22.92 -8.77 11.40
N ALA A 31 -23.88 -8.42 12.22
CA ALA A 31 -23.88 -7.17 12.98
C ALA A 31 -22.70 -7.08 13.97
N THR A 32 -22.32 -8.20 14.59
CA THR A 32 -21.17 -8.28 15.50
C THR A 32 -19.87 -8.06 14.74
N LEU A 33 -19.70 -8.70 13.59
CA LEU A 33 -18.51 -8.53 12.74
C LEU A 33 -18.41 -7.10 12.17
N ASN A 34 -19.53 -6.52 11.75
CA ASN A 34 -19.55 -5.14 11.28
C ASN A 34 -19.11 -4.15 12.37
N ARG A 35 -19.62 -4.31 13.60
CA ARG A 35 -19.17 -3.47 14.74
C ARG A 35 -17.68 -3.66 15.04
N PHE A 36 -17.22 -4.91 15.02
CA PHE A 36 -15.80 -5.22 15.24
C PHE A 36 -14.89 -4.57 14.18
N ILE A 37 -15.25 -4.68 12.89
CA ILE A 37 -14.50 -4.04 11.80
C ILE A 37 -14.49 -2.52 11.97
N LYS A 38 -15.63 -1.92 12.34
CA LYS A 38 -15.70 -0.47 12.62
C LYS A 38 -14.74 -0.10 13.75
N THR A 39 -14.76 -0.81 14.86
CA THR A 39 -13.85 -0.58 15.99
C THR A 39 -12.39 -0.74 15.58
N LEU A 40 -12.05 -1.73 14.76
CA LEU A 40 -10.69 -1.89 14.22
C LEU A 40 -10.29 -0.72 13.32
N ALA A 41 -11.18 -0.25 12.47
CA ALA A 41 -10.92 0.88 11.57
C ALA A 41 -10.73 2.21 12.31
N GLU A 42 -11.43 2.38 13.44
CA GLU A 42 -11.32 3.57 14.30
C GLU A 42 -10.12 3.50 15.29
N SER A 43 -9.43 2.37 15.33
CA SER A 43 -8.29 2.13 16.22
C SER A 43 -6.98 2.07 15.46
N ASP A 44 -5.87 2.28 16.15
CA ASP A 44 -4.51 2.11 15.62
C ASP A 44 -3.97 0.67 15.76
N ILE A 45 -4.82 -0.29 16.13
CA ILE A 45 -4.43 -1.69 16.39
C ILE A 45 -3.82 -2.34 15.15
N LEU A 46 -4.41 -2.12 13.97
CA LEU A 46 -3.91 -2.71 12.72
C LEU A 46 -2.51 -2.17 12.39
N GLU A 47 -2.33 -0.86 12.50
CA GLU A 47 -1.04 -0.21 12.26
C GLU A 47 0.03 -0.66 13.28
N LYS A 48 -0.29 -0.71 14.55
CA LYS A 48 0.60 -1.23 15.61
C LYS A 48 0.95 -2.70 15.39
N THR A 49 -0.02 -3.51 14.97
CA THR A 49 0.22 -4.93 14.68
C THR A 49 1.14 -5.08 13.49
N PHE A 50 0.92 -4.33 12.42
CA PHE A 50 1.78 -4.33 11.24
C PHE A 50 3.23 -3.97 11.61
N ARG A 51 3.44 -2.87 12.35
CA ARG A 51 4.78 -2.45 12.80
C ARG A 51 5.46 -3.51 13.67
N ARG A 52 4.73 -4.16 14.58
CA ARG A 52 5.25 -5.27 15.39
C ARG A 52 5.66 -6.47 14.53
N MET A 53 4.88 -6.81 13.51
CA MET A 53 5.22 -7.90 12.58
C MET A 53 6.49 -7.59 11.81
N VAL A 54 6.63 -6.38 11.26
CA VAL A 54 7.84 -5.94 10.56
C VAL A 54 9.05 -5.95 11.50
N SER A 55 8.92 -5.43 12.70
CA SER A 55 10.00 -5.45 13.70
C SER A 55 10.41 -6.88 14.06
N LYS A 56 9.46 -7.79 14.18
CA LYS A 56 9.73 -9.20 14.48
C LYS A 56 10.41 -9.92 13.32
N THR A 57 9.96 -9.70 12.09
CA THR A 57 10.58 -10.31 10.90
C THR A 57 12.01 -9.81 10.69
N ARG A 58 12.30 -8.54 11.02
CA ARG A 58 13.66 -8.00 11.03
C ARG A 58 14.54 -8.68 12.09
N GLN A 59 14.05 -8.81 13.32
CA GLN A 59 14.77 -9.51 14.39
C GLN A 59 15.10 -10.96 14.02
N LEU A 60 14.26 -11.60 13.19
CA LEU A 60 14.48 -12.94 12.68
C LEU A 60 15.41 -12.98 11.45
N GLY A 61 15.89 -11.82 10.97
CA GLY A 61 16.73 -11.73 9.77
C GLY A 61 16.02 -12.00 8.46
N LEU A 62 14.68 -11.97 8.45
CA LEU A 62 13.88 -12.18 7.23
C LEU A 62 13.77 -10.91 6.37
N ILE A 63 13.87 -9.74 6.98
CA ILE A 63 13.95 -8.45 6.30
C ILE A 63 15.35 -7.91 6.49
N ASP A 64 16.10 -7.75 5.39
CA ASP A 64 17.43 -7.13 5.39
C ASP A 64 17.33 -5.60 5.42
N GLY A 65 16.44 -5.03 4.61
CA GLY A 65 16.19 -3.60 4.54
C GLY A 65 17.30 -2.79 3.84
N THR A 66 18.31 -3.44 3.28
CA THR A 66 19.40 -2.77 2.54
C THR A 66 18.90 -2.23 1.20
N ASN A 67 18.06 -3.00 0.51
CA ASN A 67 17.48 -2.65 -0.76
C ASN A 67 15.96 -2.65 -0.62
N VAL A 68 15.34 -1.54 -0.95
CA VAL A 68 13.88 -1.40 -0.87
C VAL A 68 13.30 -1.01 -2.22
N ALA A 69 12.07 -1.43 -2.47
CA ALA A 69 11.32 -1.03 -3.66
C ALA A 69 10.00 -0.39 -3.26
N ILE A 70 9.57 0.60 -4.04
CA ILE A 70 8.26 1.23 -3.90
C ILE A 70 7.45 0.97 -5.16
N ASP A 71 6.24 0.46 -4.99
CA ASP A 71 5.27 0.31 -6.06
C ASP A 71 3.85 0.63 -5.59
N ALA A 72 2.99 0.96 -6.54
CA ALA A 72 1.60 1.33 -6.30
C ALA A 72 0.63 0.29 -6.84
N SER A 73 -0.22 -0.21 -5.96
CA SER A 73 -1.30 -1.14 -6.28
C SER A 73 -2.66 -0.46 -6.20
N LYS A 74 -3.54 -0.77 -7.16
CA LYS A 74 -4.92 -0.28 -7.13
C LYS A 74 -5.74 -1.03 -6.09
N LEU A 75 -6.55 -0.30 -5.33
CA LEU A 75 -7.60 -0.83 -4.46
C LEU A 75 -8.95 -0.32 -5.00
N THR A 76 -9.73 -1.21 -5.57
CA THR A 76 -11.07 -0.86 -6.08
C THR A 76 -12.03 -0.71 -4.91
N ALA A 77 -12.81 0.38 -4.89
CA ALA A 77 -13.86 0.56 -3.91
C ALA A 77 -14.95 -0.52 -4.07
N TYR A 78 -15.49 -0.95 -2.95
CA TYR A 78 -16.63 -1.87 -2.94
C TYR A 78 -17.96 -1.14 -3.23
N GLU A 79 -18.00 0.14 -2.88
CA GLU A 79 -19.14 1.02 -3.11
C GLU A 79 -19.29 1.36 -4.59
N HIS A 80 -20.52 1.76 -4.97
CA HIS A 80 -20.77 2.23 -6.31
C HIS A 80 -19.99 3.51 -6.60
N ALA A 81 -19.36 3.55 -7.77
CA ALA A 81 -18.62 4.71 -8.23
C ALA A 81 -19.53 5.93 -8.37
N VAL A 82 -19.08 7.07 -7.86
CA VAL A 82 -19.79 8.34 -7.99
C VAL A 82 -19.13 9.24 -9.03
N PRO A 83 -19.90 10.12 -9.71
CA PRO A 83 -19.34 11.13 -10.61
C PRO A 83 -18.36 12.04 -9.87
N LYS A 84 -17.32 12.52 -10.58
CA LYS A 84 -16.30 13.42 -9.99
C LYS A 84 -16.91 14.66 -9.30
N SER A 85 -18.00 15.19 -9.82
CA SER A 85 -18.71 16.35 -9.26
C SER A 85 -19.37 16.08 -7.89
N LYS A 86 -19.50 14.82 -7.49
CA LYS A 86 -20.10 14.41 -6.20
C LYS A 86 -19.05 13.92 -5.20
N ILE A 87 -17.77 13.95 -5.55
CA ILE A 87 -16.68 13.58 -4.64
C ILE A 87 -16.43 14.77 -3.72
N PRO A 88 -16.46 14.59 -2.38
CA PRO A 88 -16.13 15.64 -1.44
C PRO A 88 -14.71 16.16 -1.67
N SER A 89 -14.53 17.47 -1.66
CA SER A 89 -13.20 18.09 -1.86
C SER A 89 -12.34 18.07 -0.60
N ASP A 90 -12.96 17.93 0.54
CA ASP A 90 -12.37 18.03 1.88
C ASP A 90 -12.20 16.67 2.58
N ASP A 91 -12.67 15.58 1.99
CA ASP A 91 -12.51 14.22 2.51
C ASP A 91 -11.34 13.48 1.85
N SER A 92 -10.18 13.55 2.48
CA SER A 92 -8.95 12.85 2.01
C SER A 92 -9.06 11.32 2.05
N CYS A 93 -10.05 10.77 2.72
CA CYS A 93 -10.28 9.33 2.81
C CYS A 93 -11.32 8.85 1.79
N PHE A 94 -12.04 9.74 1.12
CA PHE A 94 -13.07 9.35 0.16
C PHE A 94 -12.44 8.74 -1.11
N PRO A 95 -12.98 7.63 -1.63
CA PRO A 95 -12.47 7.01 -2.86
C PRO A 95 -12.59 7.96 -4.05
N ASN A 96 -11.63 7.89 -4.97
CA ASN A 96 -11.62 8.75 -6.15
C ASN A 96 -11.29 7.96 -7.42
N TRP A 97 -11.41 8.62 -8.57
CA TRP A 97 -11.12 8.03 -9.86
C TRP A 97 -9.60 8.01 -10.13
N GLY A 98 -9.07 6.83 -10.31
CA GLY A 98 -7.73 6.59 -10.80
C GLY A 98 -7.73 6.10 -12.24
N GLY A 99 -6.56 6.17 -12.87
CA GLY A 99 -6.37 5.63 -14.21
C GLY A 99 -4.90 5.33 -14.49
N LYS A 100 -4.66 4.27 -15.26
CA LYS A 100 -3.33 3.94 -15.78
C LYS A 100 -3.43 3.30 -17.16
N LEU A 101 -2.37 3.37 -17.92
CA LEU A 101 -2.21 2.55 -19.13
C LEU A 101 -1.80 1.15 -18.71
N ASP A 102 -2.40 0.14 -19.33
CA ASP A 102 -1.92 -1.24 -19.23
C ASP A 102 -0.71 -1.49 -20.15
N THR A 103 -0.18 -2.70 -20.13
CA THR A 103 0.94 -3.11 -20.98
C THR A 103 0.62 -3.07 -22.48
N ASN A 104 -0.66 -3.10 -22.85
CA ASN A 104 -1.14 -3.04 -24.24
C ASN A 104 -1.46 -1.60 -24.67
N GLY A 105 -1.30 -0.60 -23.78
CA GLY A 105 -1.62 0.80 -24.05
C GLY A 105 -3.08 1.16 -23.84
N ASN A 106 -3.93 0.27 -23.31
CA ASN A 106 -5.32 0.57 -23.01
C ASN A 106 -5.40 1.37 -21.70
N PHE A 107 -6.27 2.37 -21.67
CA PHE A 107 -6.49 3.18 -20.49
C PHE A 107 -7.49 2.51 -19.53
N ILE A 108 -6.99 2.00 -18.41
CA ILE A 108 -7.81 1.37 -17.36
C ILE A 108 -8.17 2.42 -16.32
N LYS A 109 -9.47 2.62 -16.09
CA LYS A 109 -10.01 3.45 -15.01
C LYS A 109 -10.53 2.58 -13.87
N TRP A 110 -10.42 3.08 -12.63
CA TRP A 110 -11.10 2.49 -11.49
C TRP A 110 -11.53 3.58 -10.52
N PHE A 111 -12.51 3.26 -9.69
CA PHE A 111 -12.94 4.09 -8.56
C PHE A 111 -12.45 3.42 -7.27
N GLY A 112 -11.77 4.15 -6.39
CA GLY A 112 -11.20 3.59 -5.18
C GLY A 112 -9.95 4.34 -4.69
N TRP A 113 -8.98 3.57 -4.25
CA TRP A 113 -7.72 4.04 -3.67
C TRP A 113 -6.52 3.46 -4.40
N LYS A 114 -5.35 3.97 -4.05
CA LYS A 114 -4.04 3.36 -4.32
C LYS A 114 -3.33 3.07 -3.01
N MET A 115 -2.78 1.90 -2.88
CA MET A 115 -1.83 1.55 -1.84
C MET A 115 -0.42 1.62 -2.42
N ARG A 116 0.43 2.47 -1.87
CA ARG A 116 1.87 2.43 -2.14
C ARG A 116 2.51 1.66 -1.02
N ALA A 117 3.25 0.63 -1.39
CA ALA A 117 3.98 -0.21 -0.46
C ALA A 117 5.48 -0.06 -0.68
N LEU A 118 6.21 0.06 0.42
CA LEU A 118 7.65 -0.06 0.46
C LEU A 118 7.97 -1.47 0.93
N VAL A 119 8.69 -2.22 0.12
CA VAL A 119 9.01 -3.63 0.36
C VAL A 119 10.51 -3.86 0.41
N ASP A 120 10.95 -4.79 1.22
CA ASP A 120 12.30 -5.34 1.17
C ASP A 120 12.47 -6.19 -0.09
N THR A 121 13.45 -5.89 -0.93
CA THR A 121 13.62 -6.59 -2.21
C THR A 121 14.15 -8.02 -2.06
N TYR A 122 14.79 -8.34 -0.94
CA TYR A 122 15.30 -9.67 -0.67
C TYR A 122 14.18 -10.64 -0.32
N SER A 123 13.32 -10.25 0.62
CA SER A 123 12.24 -11.11 1.12
C SER A 123 10.90 -10.89 0.40
N GLY A 124 10.71 -9.74 -0.27
CA GLY A 124 9.43 -9.32 -0.80
C GLY A 124 8.42 -8.89 0.27
N LEU A 125 8.84 -8.81 1.55
CA LEU A 125 7.96 -8.45 2.65
C LEU A 125 7.75 -6.94 2.73
N PRO A 126 6.51 -6.49 3.00
CA PRO A 126 6.22 -5.06 3.15
C PRO A 126 6.83 -4.52 4.46
N ILE A 127 7.43 -3.34 4.35
CA ILE A 127 8.03 -2.60 5.47
C ILE A 127 7.13 -1.45 5.90
N SER A 128 6.59 -0.70 4.93
CA SER A 128 5.70 0.43 5.17
C SER A 128 4.69 0.57 4.05
N TYR A 129 3.59 1.27 4.28
CA TYR A 129 2.59 1.56 3.26
C TYR A 129 1.84 2.85 3.54
N ILE A 130 1.30 3.44 2.46
CA ILE A 130 0.34 4.54 2.51
C ILE A 130 -0.81 4.23 1.56
N ILE A 131 -2.03 4.51 2.01
CA ILE A 131 -3.24 4.40 1.18
C ILE A 131 -3.79 5.81 0.97
N THR A 132 -4.00 6.18 -0.29
CA THR A 132 -4.61 7.46 -0.67
C THR A 132 -5.72 7.26 -1.69
N PRO A 133 -6.61 8.24 -1.89
CA PRO A 133 -7.53 8.25 -3.02
C PRO A 133 -6.80 8.02 -4.35
N ALA A 134 -7.43 7.33 -5.29
CA ALA A 134 -6.78 6.87 -6.52
C ALA A 134 -6.30 7.99 -7.47
N ASN A 135 -6.78 9.23 -7.30
CA ASN A 135 -6.37 10.40 -8.08
C ASN A 135 -5.00 10.97 -7.68
N ILE A 136 -4.50 10.64 -6.49
CA ILE A 136 -3.21 11.16 -6.02
C ILE A 136 -2.07 10.51 -6.83
N ALA A 137 -1.12 11.32 -7.29
CA ALA A 137 0.01 10.82 -8.05
C ALA A 137 1.01 10.07 -7.15
N ASP A 138 1.68 9.08 -7.72
CA ASP A 138 2.55 8.20 -6.94
C ASP A 138 3.80 8.95 -6.43
N MET A 139 4.34 9.86 -7.25
CA MET A 139 5.48 10.70 -6.89
C MET A 139 5.20 11.68 -5.74
N ASP A 140 3.95 12.10 -5.54
CA ASP A 140 3.59 13.06 -4.49
C ASP A 140 3.54 12.42 -3.09
N VAL A 141 3.51 11.10 -3.03
CA VAL A 141 3.39 10.31 -1.79
C VAL A 141 4.69 9.59 -1.45
N ALA A 142 5.64 9.51 -2.39
CA ALA A 142 6.87 8.74 -2.20
C ALA A 142 7.68 9.23 -0.99
N GLU A 143 7.91 10.54 -0.88
CA GLU A 143 8.68 11.11 0.23
C GLU A 143 7.99 10.93 1.58
N GLU A 144 6.66 11.06 1.63
CA GLU A 144 5.86 10.80 2.82
C GLU A 144 5.97 9.34 3.27
N LEU A 145 5.95 8.39 2.32
CA LEU A 145 6.13 6.97 2.61
C LEU A 145 7.52 6.66 3.17
N LEU A 146 8.56 7.29 2.61
CA LEU A 146 9.93 7.17 3.12
C LEU A 146 10.06 7.77 4.52
N GLN A 147 9.46 8.93 4.76
CA GLN A 147 9.46 9.56 6.08
C GLN A 147 8.74 8.68 7.10
N LYS A 148 7.55 8.16 6.75
CA LYS A 148 6.81 7.22 7.59
C LYS A 148 7.63 5.98 7.96
N MET A 149 8.37 5.43 7.00
CA MET A 149 9.28 4.30 7.28
C MET A 149 10.35 4.70 8.31
N MET A 150 10.96 5.87 8.19
CA MET A 150 11.98 6.34 9.13
C MET A 150 11.38 6.55 10.53
N ASP A 151 10.20 7.16 10.62
CA ASP A 151 9.52 7.44 11.89
C ASP A 151 9.06 6.16 12.59
N ASP A 152 8.60 5.17 11.82
CA ASP A 152 8.15 3.88 12.34
C ASP A 152 9.30 3.00 12.88
N TYR A 153 10.54 3.22 12.40
CA TYR A 153 11.68 2.35 12.70
C TYR A 153 12.96 3.14 13.05
N GLU A 154 12.86 4.07 14.00
CA GLU A 154 13.90 5.03 14.43
C GLU A 154 15.33 4.47 14.58
N ASN A 155 15.50 3.17 14.80
CA ASN A 155 16.79 2.55 15.09
C ASN A 155 17.19 1.46 14.11
N GLY A 156 16.89 1.57 12.82
CA GLY A 156 17.46 0.51 12.07
C GLY A 156 17.10 0.21 10.64
N LEU A 157 16.32 1.00 9.95
CA LEU A 157 16.17 0.86 8.52
C LEU A 157 16.85 2.04 7.82
N THR A 158 18.06 1.80 7.33
CA THR A 158 18.81 2.75 6.51
C THR A 158 19.09 2.10 5.15
N PRO A 159 18.10 2.05 4.25
CA PRO A 159 18.29 1.44 2.95
C PRO A 159 19.40 2.16 2.18
N LYS A 160 20.23 1.38 1.47
CA LYS A 160 21.25 1.92 0.56
C LYS A 160 20.65 2.25 -0.80
N TYR A 161 19.72 1.42 -1.27
CA TYR A 161 19.14 1.55 -2.60
C TYR A 161 17.62 1.58 -2.53
N TYR A 162 17.04 2.58 -3.20
CA TYR A 162 15.61 2.82 -3.31
C TYR A 162 15.20 2.60 -4.77
N MET A 163 14.51 1.51 -5.05
CA MET A 163 14.10 1.10 -6.39
C MET A 163 12.66 1.52 -6.65
N MET A 164 12.40 2.17 -7.77
CA MET A 164 11.06 2.63 -8.15
C MET A 164 10.90 2.55 -9.66
N ASP A 165 9.68 2.60 -10.15
CA ASP A 165 9.41 2.67 -11.59
C ASP A 165 9.64 4.08 -12.15
N ALA A 166 9.59 4.23 -13.47
CA ALA A 166 9.78 5.51 -14.16
C ALA A 166 8.71 6.57 -13.81
N GLY A 167 7.60 6.19 -13.17
CA GLY A 167 6.59 7.11 -12.69
C GLY A 167 7.07 8.00 -11.54
N TYR A 168 8.13 7.59 -10.86
CA TYR A 168 8.77 8.32 -9.76
C TYR A 168 9.95 9.19 -10.21
N ASP A 169 10.27 9.28 -11.51
CA ASP A 169 11.41 10.05 -12.04
C ASP A 169 11.18 11.56 -11.87
N LYS A 170 11.63 12.09 -10.72
CA LYS A 170 11.50 13.50 -10.32
C LYS A 170 12.79 13.95 -9.61
N PRO A 171 13.43 15.06 -10.05
CA PRO A 171 14.69 15.55 -9.46
C PRO A 171 14.65 15.73 -7.95
N ASP A 172 13.54 16.25 -7.42
CA ASP A 172 13.39 16.50 -5.99
C ASP A 172 13.45 15.19 -5.17
N LEU A 173 12.90 14.10 -5.71
CA LEU A 173 12.92 12.80 -5.04
C LEU A 173 14.32 12.21 -4.97
N TYR A 174 15.14 12.35 -6.03
CA TYR A 174 16.56 11.96 -6.00
C TYR A 174 17.32 12.76 -4.93
N SER A 175 17.08 14.08 -4.87
CA SER A 175 17.70 14.95 -3.87
C SER A 175 17.30 14.55 -2.45
N SER A 176 16.01 14.30 -2.21
CA SER A 176 15.51 13.85 -0.90
C SER A 176 16.11 12.50 -0.50
N ILE A 177 16.16 11.53 -1.41
CA ILE A 177 16.74 10.20 -1.13
C ILE A 177 18.23 10.34 -0.77
N TYR A 178 18.98 11.16 -1.48
CA TYR A 178 20.41 11.33 -1.21
C TYR A 178 20.67 12.10 0.09
N HIS A 179 20.05 13.28 0.26
CA HIS A 179 20.37 14.17 1.38
C HIS A 179 19.64 13.84 2.67
N LYS A 180 18.38 13.41 2.58
CA LYS A 180 17.52 13.20 3.75
C LYS A 180 17.49 11.72 4.18
N PHE A 181 17.42 10.79 3.22
CA PHE A 181 17.33 9.37 3.50
C PHE A 181 18.65 8.62 3.34
N HIS A 182 19.74 9.33 3.00
CA HIS A 182 21.13 8.84 2.95
C HIS A 182 21.33 7.59 2.07
N GLY A 183 20.58 7.49 0.96
CA GLY A 183 20.65 6.37 0.03
C GLY A 183 20.76 6.81 -1.43
N GLN A 184 20.65 5.85 -2.32
CA GLN A 184 20.70 6.04 -3.76
C GLN A 184 19.39 5.61 -4.41
N ALA A 185 18.80 6.48 -5.21
CA ALA A 185 17.63 6.16 -6.00
C ALA A 185 18.03 5.40 -7.27
N ILE A 186 17.32 4.31 -7.56
CA ILE A 186 17.43 3.53 -8.80
C ILE A 186 16.07 3.62 -9.49
N ILE A 187 15.90 4.60 -10.35
CA ILE A 187 14.64 4.91 -11.04
C ILE A 187 14.96 5.02 -12.54
N PRO A 188 14.28 4.25 -13.41
CA PRO A 188 14.43 4.40 -14.85
C PRO A 188 13.98 5.78 -15.30
N LEU A 189 14.66 6.35 -16.31
CA LEU A 189 14.27 7.62 -16.91
C LEU A 189 12.84 7.57 -17.45
N ASN A 190 12.07 8.57 -17.12
CA ASN A 190 10.75 8.76 -17.70
C ASN A 190 10.87 9.51 -19.03
N TRP A 191 10.86 8.78 -20.12
CA TRP A 191 10.98 9.32 -21.48
C TRP A 191 9.90 10.36 -21.84
N ARG A 192 8.78 10.40 -21.13
CA ARG A 192 7.74 11.42 -21.32
C ARG A 192 8.17 12.79 -20.79
N ASN A 193 9.09 12.81 -19.83
CA ASN A 193 9.58 14.03 -19.20
C ASN A 193 10.90 14.52 -19.82
N THR A 194 11.55 13.72 -20.66
CA THR A 194 12.83 14.09 -21.28
C THR A 194 12.59 14.76 -22.63
N LYS A 195 13.32 15.86 -22.89
CA LYS A 195 13.38 16.50 -24.21
C LYS A 195 14.26 15.73 -25.20
N ILE A 196 14.94 14.69 -24.76
CA ILE A 196 15.86 13.87 -25.55
C ILE A 196 15.08 12.77 -26.24
N HIS A 197 15.13 12.73 -27.58
CA HIS A 197 14.52 11.66 -28.34
C HIS A 197 15.27 10.33 -28.11
N ARG A 198 14.52 9.23 -27.88
CA ARG A 198 15.05 7.89 -27.62
C ARG A 198 16.07 7.39 -28.68
N LYS A 199 16.04 7.99 -29.89
CA LYS A 199 16.97 7.68 -30.98
C LYS A 199 18.38 8.29 -30.82
N GLU A 200 18.57 9.18 -29.84
CA GLU A 200 19.87 9.87 -29.62
C GLU A 200 20.72 9.14 -28.57
N LEU A 201 20.22 8.06 -27.99
CA LEU A 201 20.88 7.30 -26.92
C LEU A 201 21.29 5.87 -27.35
N THR A 202 21.09 5.51 -28.62
CA THR A 202 21.58 4.29 -29.25
C THR A 202 22.69 4.63 -30.22
#